data_04eadd8e2becdb14ae8f6adfbca48767
#
_entry.id   04eadd8e2becdb14ae8f6adfbca48767
#
_cell.length_a   1.000
_cell.length_b   1.000
_cell.length_c   1.000
_cell.angle_alpha   90.00
_cell.angle_beta   90.00
_cell.angle_gamma   90.00
#
_symmetry.space_group_name_H-M   'P 1'
#
loop_
_entity.id
_entity.type
_entity.pdbx_description
1 polymer ?
#
loop_
_entity_poly.entity_id
_entity_poly.type
_entity_poly.pdbx_seq_one_letter_code
_entity_poly.pdbx_strand_id
1 'polypeptide(L)'
;MMTMKRGETRKMSKQKKKIFVIFIGIAIILFLFILDFLLRRDNREVIYNIAYISDTSKSEDIKVIAEGINQAAKDMRVEVKSYILANDNEVEAQIDLIKKEVRSKVDAILLDPSDSNKLTETIKEVYKDVPIVLINSEITDFESMPIISCDNEEVGKEIADEIIRNGNTRNNIGIIVTNKNKSNLQDMYRGFLSEMNYSKNNCKELNVERNIGTFGQQINSFIKSEDIDVLVTFERDILEELAQIKKGNKLELELYGMGRTNKILSYLEEDIINSVAVQNEFNLGYLGVKIAVDKLNNKDTSGKTIDFSIINKSNMYWNDNQKILFPFIK
;
A
#
# COMPACT_ATOMS: atom_id res chain seq x y z
N MET A 1 9.16 -41.71 -85.06
CA MET A 1 8.86 -40.38 -85.55
C MET A 1 7.86 -39.76 -84.56
N MET A 2 8.40 -38.98 -83.61
CA MET A 2 7.63 -38.42 -82.46
C MET A 2 7.43 -36.90 -82.68
N THR A 3 6.21 -36.47 -82.94
CA THR A 3 5.89 -35.07 -83.13
C THR A 3 5.62 -34.40 -81.78
N MET A 4 6.51 -33.51 -81.36
CA MET A 4 6.32 -32.63 -80.20
C MET A 4 5.21 -31.61 -80.47
N LYS A 5 4.15 -31.60 -79.67
CA LYS A 5 3.15 -30.54 -79.65
C LYS A 5 3.73 -29.33 -78.86
N ARG A 6 3.93 -28.22 -79.57
CA ARG A 6 4.24 -26.89 -79.00
C ARG A 6 3.05 -26.37 -78.26
N GLY A 7 3.23 -26.09 -76.94
CA GLY A 7 2.23 -25.44 -76.14
C GLY A 7 2.02 -23.98 -76.54
N GLU A 8 0.83 -23.64 -77.00
CA GLU A 8 0.39 -22.25 -77.30
C GLU A 8 0.21 -21.50 -75.98
N THR A 9 1.07 -20.52 -75.72
CA THR A 9 0.88 -19.52 -74.70
C THR A 9 -0.20 -18.54 -75.16
N ARG A 10 -1.43 -18.72 -74.64
CA ARG A 10 -2.61 -17.86 -74.92
C ARG A 10 -2.39 -16.44 -74.34
N LYS A 11 -1.99 -15.47 -75.19
CA LYS A 11 -1.89 -14.06 -74.84
C LYS A 11 -3.27 -13.53 -74.46
N MET A 12 -3.45 -13.16 -73.16
CA MET A 12 -4.70 -12.49 -72.71
C MET A 12 -4.95 -11.19 -73.43
N SER A 13 -6.22 -10.95 -73.91
CA SER A 13 -6.63 -9.75 -74.59
C SER A 13 -6.43 -8.51 -73.69
N LYS A 14 -6.16 -7.32 -74.25
CA LYS A 14 -5.99 -6.05 -73.50
C LYS A 14 -7.11 -5.76 -72.54
N GLN A 15 -8.35 -6.13 -72.87
CA GLN A 15 -9.52 -6.00 -71.99
C GLN A 15 -9.48 -6.94 -70.76
N LYS A 16 -9.08 -8.17 -70.91
CA LYS A 16 -8.94 -9.12 -69.80
C LYS A 16 -7.82 -8.72 -68.85
N LYS A 17 -6.71 -8.11 -69.37
CA LYS A 17 -5.68 -7.53 -68.55
C LYS A 17 -6.16 -6.36 -67.70
N LYS A 18 -6.98 -5.45 -68.26
CA LYS A 18 -7.59 -4.34 -67.51
C LYS A 18 -8.49 -4.82 -66.39
N ILE A 19 -9.36 -5.80 -66.70
CA ILE A 19 -10.26 -6.41 -65.70
C ILE A 19 -9.49 -7.10 -64.58
N PHE A 20 -8.42 -7.80 -64.91
CA PHE A 20 -7.54 -8.47 -63.93
C PHE A 20 -6.82 -7.48 -63.00
N VAL A 21 -6.34 -6.34 -63.56
CA VAL A 21 -5.71 -5.27 -62.73
C VAL A 21 -6.75 -4.63 -61.79
N ILE A 22 -7.97 -4.39 -62.24
CA ILE A 22 -9.05 -3.84 -61.42
C ILE A 22 -9.39 -4.85 -60.29
N PHE A 23 -9.45 -6.14 -60.57
CA PHE A 23 -9.74 -7.18 -59.59
C PHE A 23 -8.64 -7.28 -58.52
N ILE A 24 -7.37 -7.16 -58.91
CA ILE A 24 -6.24 -7.09 -57.97
C ILE A 24 -6.35 -5.82 -57.10
N GLY A 25 -6.67 -4.68 -57.67
CA GLY A 25 -6.87 -3.44 -56.95
C GLY A 25 -7.97 -3.54 -55.88
N ILE A 26 -9.14 -4.14 -56.24
CA ILE A 26 -10.22 -4.38 -55.26
C ILE A 26 -9.81 -5.37 -54.20
N ALA A 27 -9.10 -6.46 -54.54
CA ALA A 27 -8.59 -7.44 -53.58
C ALA A 27 -7.61 -6.84 -52.57
N ILE A 28 -6.72 -5.94 -53.01
CA ILE A 28 -5.79 -5.20 -52.15
C ILE A 28 -6.53 -4.27 -51.21
N ILE A 29 -7.54 -3.52 -51.69
CA ILE A 29 -8.36 -2.62 -50.89
C ILE A 29 -9.14 -3.42 -49.82
N LEU A 30 -9.72 -4.55 -50.21
CA LEU A 30 -10.40 -5.45 -49.26
C LEU A 30 -9.45 -6.03 -48.23
N PHE A 31 -8.27 -6.44 -48.65
CA PHE A 31 -7.23 -6.93 -47.74
C PHE A 31 -6.80 -5.85 -46.75
N LEU A 32 -6.57 -4.62 -47.20
CA LEU A 32 -6.24 -3.49 -46.31
C LEU A 32 -7.36 -3.17 -45.36
N PHE A 33 -8.63 -3.27 -45.82
CA PHE A 33 -9.81 -3.05 -44.95
C PHE A 33 -9.96 -4.14 -43.90
N ILE A 34 -9.71 -5.41 -44.27
CA ILE A 34 -9.70 -6.54 -43.34
C ILE A 34 -8.55 -6.41 -42.35
N LEU A 35 -7.37 -6.02 -42.82
CA LEU A 35 -6.19 -5.79 -41.98
C LEU A 35 -6.45 -4.65 -40.98
N ASP A 36 -7.00 -3.52 -41.44
CA ASP A 36 -7.40 -2.39 -40.57
C ASP A 36 -8.47 -2.81 -39.55
N PHE A 37 -9.48 -3.60 -39.99
CA PHE A 37 -10.51 -4.15 -39.12
C PHE A 37 -9.93 -5.12 -38.05
N LEU A 38 -9.00 -5.98 -38.45
CA LEU A 38 -8.32 -6.90 -37.51
C LEU A 38 -7.44 -6.15 -36.52
N LEU A 39 -6.67 -5.14 -37.00
CA LEU A 39 -5.86 -4.29 -36.15
C LEU A 39 -6.68 -3.42 -35.18
N ARG A 40 -7.85 -2.95 -35.59
CA ARG A 40 -8.78 -2.20 -34.73
C ARG A 40 -9.55 -3.10 -33.75
N ARG A 41 -9.67 -4.40 -34.06
CA ARG A 41 -10.43 -5.34 -33.21
C ARG A 41 -9.71 -5.65 -31.89
N ASP A 42 -8.38 -5.46 -31.83
CA ASP A 42 -7.59 -5.70 -30.62
C ASP A 42 -7.49 -4.48 -29.68
N ASN A 43 -8.05 -3.31 -30.07
CA ASN A 43 -8.04 -2.10 -29.24
C ASN A 43 -9.37 -1.86 -28.51
N ARG A 44 -10.03 -2.88 -28.00
CA ARG A 44 -10.90 -2.65 -26.84
C ARG A 44 -9.97 -2.42 -25.65
N GLU A 45 -9.84 -1.17 -25.22
CA GLU A 45 -9.18 -0.87 -23.97
C GLU A 45 -9.85 -1.74 -22.89
N VAL A 46 -9.15 -2.75 -22.42
CA VAL A 46 -9.60 -3.56 -21.29
C VAL A 46 -9.46 -2.65 -20.09
N ILE A 47 -10.57 -2.20 -19.55
CA ILE A 47 -10.59 -1.44 -18.30
C ILE A 47 -10.58 -2.45 -17.19
N TYR A 48 -9.45 -2.56 -16.48
CA TYR A 48 -9.33 -3.44 -15.33
C TYR A 48 -10.11 -2.89 -14.14
N ASN A 49 -10.77 -3.78 -13.42
CA ASN A 49 -11.45 -3.49 -12.16
C ASN A 49 -10.59 -3.99 -11.00
N ILE A 50 -10.13 -3.08 -10.16
CA ILE A 50 -9.25 -3.38 -9.03
C ILE A 50 -10.01 -3.09 -7.73
N ALA A 51 -9.92 -3.98 -6.73
CA ALA A 51 -10.44 -3.73 -5.41
C ALA A 51 -9.29 -3.33 -4.47
N TYR A 52 -9.40 -2.19 -3.80
CA TYR A 52 -8.56 -1.84 -2.66
C TYR A 52 -9.29 -2.17 -1.37
N ILE A 53 -8.73 -3.05 -0.55
CA ILE A 53 -9.30 -3.52 0.71
C ILE A 53 -8.33 -3.19 1.84
N SER A 54 -8.76 -2.32 2.77
CA SER A 54 -7.96 -1.88 3.91
C SER A 54 -8.72 -2.07 5.21
N ASP A 55 -7.99 -2.42 6.27
CA ASP A 55 -8.49 -2.52 7.64
C ASP A 55 -8.55 -1.17 8.38
N THR A 56 -7.95 -0.15 7.82
CA THR A 56 -7.76 1.15 8.48
C THR A 56 -8.98 2.05 8.35
N SER A 57 -9.77 2.14 9.41
CA SER A 57 -11.15 2.63 9.32
C SER A 57 -11.40 4.13 9.42
N LYS A 58 -10.50 4.93 9.98
CA LYS A 58 -10.94 6.27 10.45
C LYS A 58 -9.99 7.42 10.19
N SER A 59 -8.89 7.26 9.45
CA SER A 59 -7.89 8.31 9.39
C SER A 59 -7.86 9.11 8.09
N GLU A 60 -7.34 10.33 8.21
CA GLU A 60 -7.08 11.22 7.08
C GLU A 60 -6.03 10.67 6.11
N ASP A 61 -5.22 9.70 6.55
CA ASP A 61 -4.19 9.07 5.74
C ASP A 61 -4.77 8.18 4.65
N ILE A 62 -5.93 7.57 4.91
CA ILE A 62 -6.69 6.89 3.86
C ILE A 62 -6.96 7.82 2.70
N LYS A 63 -7.17 9.12 2.97
CA LYS A 63 -7.35 10.11 1.90
C LYS A 63 -6.10 10.23 1.05
N VAL A 64 -4.91 10.23 1.66
CA VAL A 64 -3.63 10.34 0.94
C VAL A 64 -3.36 9.08 0.10
N ILE A 65 -3.57 7.89 0.68
CA ILE A 65 -3.49 6.63 -0.07
C ILE A 65 -4.53 6.63 -1.21
N ALA A 66 -5.78 7.01 -0.93
CA ALA A 66 -6.85 7.07 -1.92
C ALA A 66 -6.55 8.05 -3.06
N GLU A 67 -5.91 9.18 -2.78
CA GLU A 67 -5.47 10.12 -3.82
C GLU A 67 -4.38 9.50 -4.71
N GLY A 68 -3.42 8.78 -4.11
CA GLY A 68 -2.43 8.01 -4.87
C GLY A 68 -3.09 6.95 -5.78
N ILE A 69 -4.06 6.20 -5.24
CA ILE A 69 -4.87 5.24 -5.99
C ILE A 69 -5.63 5.93 -7.13
N ASN A 70 -6.32 7.04 -6.85
CA ASN A 70 -7.10 7.78 -7.84
C ASN A 70 -6.23 8.35 -8.95
N GLN A 71 -5.04 8.86 -8.62
CA GLN A 71 -4.10 9.35 -9.62
C GLN A 71 -3.60 8.21 -10.51
N ALA A 72 -3.21 7.09 -9.92
CA ALA A 72 -2.77 5.91 -10.67
C ALA A 72 -3.91 5.35 -11.55
N ALA A 73 -5.13 5.30 -11.02
CA ALA A 73 -6.31 4.85 -11.78
C ALA A 73 -6.54 5.70 -13.04
N LYS A 74 -6.38 7.03 -12.94
CA LYS A 74 -6.47 7.95 -14.08
C LYS A 74 -5.33 7.71 -15.08
N ASP A 75 -4.09 7.64 -14.60
CA ASP A 75 -2.90 7.51 -15.44
C ASP A 75 -2.88 6.18 -16.20
N MET A 76 -3.40 5.12 -15.61
CA MET A 76 -3.40 3.76 -16.16
C MET A 76 -4.74 3.34 -16.77
N ARG A 77 -5.77 4.21 -16.69
CA ARG A 77 -7.13 3.97 -17.22
C ARG A 77 -7.76 2.69 -16.66
N VAL A 78 -7.77 2.58 -15.33
CA VAL A 78 -8.38 1.47 -14.60
C VAL A 78 -9.46 1.99 -13.64
N GLU A 79 -10.39 1.12 -13.24
CA GLU A 79 -11.36 1.41 -12.20
C GLU A 79 -10.90 0.81 -10.89
N VAL A 80 -10.89 1.59 -9.80
CA VAL A 80 -10.56 1.11 -8.46
C VAL A 80 -11.73 1.35 -7.51
N LYS A 81 -12.18 0.28 -6.85
CA LYS A 81 -13.17 0.34 -5.76
C LYS A 81 -12.45 0.21 -4.43
N SER A 82 -12.61 1.21 -3.57
CA SER A 82 -11.99 1.20 -2.24
C SER A 82 -12.99 0.74 -1.18
N TYR A 83 -12.59 -0.23 -0.38
CA TYR A 83 -13.32 -0.77 0.75
C TYR A 83 -12.51 -0.58 2.02
N ILE A 84 -13.10 0.12 2.97
CA ILE A 84 -12.47 0.46 4.24
C ILE A 84 -13.30 -0.20 5.33
N LEU A 85 -12.69 -1.10 6.08
CA LEU A 85 -13.33 -1.86 7.14
C LEU A 85 -13.24 -1.08 8.46
N ALA A 86 -14.33 -1.01 9.19
CA ALA A 86 -14.47 -0.08 10.31
C ALA A 86 -14.89 -0.73 11.64
N ASN A 87 -14.75 -2.05 11.83
CA ASN A 87 -15.39 -2.74 12.96
C ASN A 87 -14.52 -3.81 13.65
N ASP A 88 -14.97 -4.23 14.82
CA ASP A 88 -14.32 -5.16 15.75
C ASP A 88 -14.06 -6.60 15.20
N ASN A 89 -14.62 -6.95 14.02
CA ASN A 89 -14.40 -8.23 13.34
C ASN A 89 -13.70 -8.01 11.99
N GLU A 90 -12.63 -7.25 11.97
CA GLU A 90 -11.94 -6.82 10.75
C GLU A 90 -11.45 -7.98 9.89
N VAL A 91 -10.97 -9.07 10.50
CA VAL A 91 -10.43 -10.23 9.78
C VAL A 91 -11.51 -10.97 9.01
N GLU A 92 -12.60 -11.33 9.68
CA GLU A 92 -13.73 -12.04 9.07
C GLU A 92 -14.39 -11.20 7.99
N ALA A 93 -14.57 -9.90 8.26
CA ALA A 93 -15.12 -8.96 7.28
C ALA A 93 -14.18 -8.81 6.06
N GLN A 94 -12.88 -8.82 6.27
CA GLN A 94 -11.89 -8.77 5.19
C GLN A 94 -11.91 -10.05 4.35
N ILE A 95 -12.00 -11.23 4.98
CA ILE A 95 -12.16 -12.52 4.31
C ILE A 95 -13.42 -12.54 3.43
N ASP A 96 -14.55 -12.15 4.00
CA ASP A 96 -15.83 -12.15 3.28
C ASP A 96 -15.79 -11.20 2.07
N LEU A 97 -15.16 -10.03 2.24
CA LEU A 97 -15.03 -9.05 1.18
C LEU A 97 -14.11 -9.53 0.06
N ILE A 98 -12.96 -10.12 0.39
CA ILE A 98 -12.06 -10.73 -0.59
C ILE A 98 -12.81 -11.77 -1.43
N LYS A 99 -13.50 -12.70 -0.77
CA LYS A 99 -14.28 -13.74 -1.46
C LYS A 99 -15.42 -13.16 -2.30
N LYS A 100 -16.06 -12.09 -1.85
CA LYS A 100 -17.11 -11.38 -2.59
C LYS A 100 -16.57 -10.76 -3.87
N GLU A 101 -15.45 -10.02 -3.79
CA GLU A 101 -14.86 -9.36 -4.95
C GLU A 101 -14.35 -10.37 -5.99
N VAL A 102 -13.77 -11.49 -5.56
CA VAL A 102 -13.39 -12.58 -6.45
C VAL A 102 -14.62 -13.18 -7.17
N ARG A 103 -15.72 -13.43 -6.45
CA ARG A 103 -16.98 -13.89 -7.09
C ARG A 103 -17.55 -12.84 -8.07
N SER A 104 -17.28 -11.57 -7.82
CA SER A 104 -17.68 -10.45 -8.71
C SER A 104 -16.74 -10.27 -9.90
N LYS A 105 -15.73 -11.14 -10.05
CA LYS A 105 -14.74 -11.14 -11.15
C LYS A 105 -13.89 -9.87 -11.16
N VAL A 106 -13.43 -9.43 -10.01
CA VAL A 106 -12.40 -8.40 -9.92
C VAL A 106 -11.12 -8.88 -10.61
N ASP A 107 -10.43 -7.98 -11.30
CA ASP A 107 -9.22 -8.35 -12.04
C ASP A 107 -7.99 -8.44 -11.13
N ALA A 108 -7.88 -7.59 -10.08
CA ALA A 108 -6.82 -7.63 -9.07
C ALA A 108 -7.30 -7.08 -7.73
N ILE A 109 -6.58 -7.43 -6.66
CA ILE A 109 -6.83 -6.92 -5.30
C ILE A 109 -5.57 -6.23 -4.77
N LEU A 110 -5.72 -5.00 -4.27
CA LEU A 110 -4.77 -4.35 -3.38
C LEU A 110 -5.24 -4.62 -1.95
N LEU A 111 -4.40 -5.22 -1.14
CA LEU A 111 -4.77 -5.67 0.20
C LEU A 111 -3.82 -5.09 1.25
N ASP A 112 -4.38 -4.35 2.22
CA ASP A 112 -3.71 -4.04 3.49
C ASP A 112 -4.23 -5.04 4.54
N PRO A 113 -3.44 -6.08 4.88
CA PRO A 113 -3.93 -7.17 5.72
C PRO A 113 -4.20 -6.73 7.16
N SER A 114 -5.34 -7.11 7.72
CA SER A 114 -5.67 -6.91 9.14
C SER A 114 -4.95 -7.90 10.06
N ASP A 115 -4.64 -9.10 9.54
CA ASP A 115 -3.93 -10.16 10.25
C ASP A 115 -3.10 -11.00 9.27
N SER A 116 -1.78 -11.00 9.45
CA SER A 116 -0.85 -11.68 8.55
C SER A 116 -0.99 -13.21 8.53
N ASN A 117 -1.55 -13.80 9.58
CA ASN A 117 -1.69 -15.26 9.72
C ASN A 117 -3.09 -15.75 9.35
N LYS A 118 -4.14 -15.12 9.88
CA LYS A 118 -5.52 -15.59 9.69
C LYS A 118 -6.00 -15.46 8.23
N LEU A 119 -5.42 -14.56 7.46
CA LEU A 119 -5.74 -14.40 6.04
C LEU A 119 -5.07 -15.43 5.14
N THR A 120 -4.05 -16.15 5.63
CA THR A 120 -3.19 -17.06 4.83
C THR A 120 -4.01 -18.06 4.00
N GLU A 121 -4.96 -18.77 4.60
CA GLU A 121 -5.75 -19.80 3.89
C GLU A 121 -6.65 -19.18 2.80
N THR A 122 -7.29 -18.04 3.10
CA THR A 122 -8.10 -17.33 2.10
C THR A 122 -7.26 -16.84 0.94
N ILE A 123 -6.07 -16.32 1.22
CA ILE A 123 -5.16 -15.85 0.18
C ILE A 123 -4.63 -17.02 -0.66
N LYS A 124 -4.31 -18.17 -0.06
CA LYS A 124 -3.93 -19.40 -0.80
C LYS A 124 -5.00 -19.85 -1.80
N GLU A 125 -6.26 -19.75 -1.41
CA GLU A 125 -7.39 -20.09 -2.26
C GLU A 125 -7.51 -19.12 -3.45
N VAL A 126 -7.47 -17.82 -3.16
CA VAL A 126 -7.81 -16.75 -4.11
C VAL A 126 -6.66 -16.39 -5.07
N TYR A 127 -5.42 -16.38 -4.58
CA TYR A 127 -4.25 -15.93 -5.35
C TYR A 127 -3.97 -16.74 -6.62
N LYS A 128 -4.55 -17.93 -6.73
CA LYS A 128 -4.45 -18.76 -7.93
C LYS A 128 -5.20 -18.16 -9.13
N ASP A 129 -6.28 -17.45 -8.85
CA ASP A 129 -7.21 -16.94 -9.86
C ASP A 129 -7.13 -15.41 -10.02
N VAL A 130 -6.81 -14.69 -8.95
CA VAL A 130 -6.78 -13.22 -8.92
C VAL A 130 -5.45 -12.74 -8.34
N PRO A 131 -4.67 -11.92 -9.08
CA PRO A 131 -3.45 -11.34 -8.55
C PRO A 131 -3.74 -10.41 -7.38
N ILE A 132 -2.92 -10.56 -6.33
CA ILE A 132 -2.97 -9.73 -5.12
C ILE A 132 -1.66 -8.97 -4.98
N VAL A 133 -1.75 -7.71 -4.62
CA VAL A 133 -0.64 -6.83 -4.24
C VAL A 133 -0.85 -6.40 -2.80
N LEU A 134 0.12 -6.66 -1.95
CA LEU A 134 0.07 -6.32 -0.54
C LEU A 134 0.49 -4.86 -0.30
N ILE A 135 -0.09 -4.25 0.71
CA ILE A 135 0.25 -2.90 1.19
C ILE A 135 0.55 -3.00 2.68
N ASN A 136 1.64 -2.37 3.11
CA ASN A 136 2.15 -2.30 4.49
C ASN A 136 2.58 -3.64 5.09
N SER A 137 1.70 -4.64 5.11
CA SER A 137 1.91 -5.92 5.81
C SER A 137 1.98 -7.10 4.86
N GLU A 138 2.83 -8.07 5.19
CA GLU A 138 2.94 -9.35 4.50
C GLU A 138 1.88 -10.35 4.97
N ILE A 139 1.65 -11.37 4.17
CA ILE A 139 0.88 -12.57 4.56
C ILE A 139 1.87 -13.70 4.81
N THR A 140 1.71 -14.42 5.90
CA THR A 140 2.56 -15.56 6.26
C THR A 140 2.56 -16.61 5.13
N ASP A 141 3.71 -17.20 4.85
CA ASP A 141 3.95 -18.18 3.78
C ASP A 141 3.83 -17.64 2.34
N PHE A 142 3.81 -16.31 2.14
CA PHE A 142 3.72 -15.67 0.82
C PHE A 142 4.82 -14.65 0.53
N GLU A 143 6.06 -15.00 0.85
CA GLU A 143 7.25 -14.13 0.68
C GLU A 143 7.47 -13.64 -0.77
N SER A 144 6.93 -14.35 -1.75
CA SER A 144 7.05 -13.97 -3.18
C SER A 144 5.95 -13.03 -3.67
N MET A 145 4.98 -12.69 -2.82
CA MET A 145 3.89 -11.79 -3.18
C MET A 145 4.42 -10.34 -3.25
N PRO A 146 4.05 -9.56 -4.29
CA PRO A 146 4.50 -8.18 -4.35
C PRO A 146 3.89 -7.39 -3.21
N ILE A 147 4.74 -6.69 -2.47
CA ILE A 147 4.33 -5.79 -1.39
C ILE A 147 4.89 -4.39 -1.63
N ILE A 148 4.11 -3.37 -1.28
CA ILE A 148 4.56 -1.98 -1.16
C ILE A 148 4.52 -1.62 0.32
N SER A 149 5.68 -1.31 0.87
CA SER A 149 5.86 -0.93 2.28
C SER A 149 7.11 -0.08 2.42
N CYS A 150 7.27 0.65 3.51
CA CYS A 150 8.61 1.12 3.91
C CYS A 150 9.42 -0.04 4.50
N ASP A 151 10.70 0.19 4.76
CA ASP A 151 11.50 -0.72 5.58
C ASP A 151 11.04 -0.57 7.04
N ASN A 152 10.11 -1.44 7.46
CA ASN A 152 9.49 -1.34 8.78
C ASN A 152 10.48 -1.60 9.92
N GLU A 153 11.46 -2.47 9.71
CA GLU A 153 12.51 -2.71 10.71
C GLU A 153 13.37 -1.45 10.88
N GLU A 154 13.72 -0.80 9.78
CA GLU A 154 14.48 0.46 9.81
C GLU A 154 13.67 1.60 10.42
N VAL A 155 12.35 1.68 10.16
CA VAL A 155 11.47 2.65 10.86
C VAL A 155 11.56 2.48 12.38
N GLY A 156 11.51 1.24 12.86
CA GLY A 156 11.63 0.95 14.29
C GLY A 156 12.98 1.39 14.86
N LYS A 157 14.09 1.11 14.16
CA LYS A 157 15.44 1.54 14.56
C LYS A 157 15.55 3.06 14.61
N GLU A 158 15.09 3.75 13.57
CA GLU A 158 15.18 5.21 13.50
C GLU A 158 14.34 5.92 14.59
N ILE A 159 13.17 5.35 14.98
CA ILE A 159 12.41 5.86 16.13
C ILE A 159 13.22 5.68 17.42
N ALA A 160 13.86 4.53 17.62
CA ALA A 160 14.70 4.27 18.79
C ALA A 160 15.91 5.22 18.83
N ASP A 161 16.59 5.39 17.71
CA ASP A 161 17.71 6.32 17.56
C ASP A 161 17.31 7.77 17.86
N GLU A 162 16.13 8.20 17.40
CA GLU A 162 15.62 9.54 17.69
C GLU A 162 15.39 9.75 19.20
N ILE A 163 14.84 8.75 19.89
CA ILE A 163 14.68 8.76 21.35
C ILE A 163 16.05 8.90 22.03
N ILE A 164 17.04 8.13 21.61
CA ILE A 164 18.40 8.16 22.17
C ILE A 164 19.07 9.50 21.87
N ARG A 165 18.97 10.03 20.65
CA ARG A 165 19.51 11.33 20.24
C ARG A 165 18.92 12.50 21.05
N ASN A 166 17.66 12.39 21.48
CA ASN A 166 17.00 13.36 22.33
C ASN A 166 17.43 13.27 23.83
N GLY A 167 18.38 12.38 24.15
CA GLY A 167 18.97 12.29 25.49
C GLY A 167 18.41 11.16 26.35
N ASN A 168 17.44 10.39 25.84
CA ASN A 168 16.85 9.28 26.58
C ASN A 168 17.74 8.04 26.49
N THR A 169 18.69 7.91 27.44
CA THR A 169 19.67 6.83 27.44
C THR A 169 19.63 5.93 28.68
N ARG A 170 18.81 6.28 29.69
CA ARG A 170 18.63 5.53 30.96
C ARG A 170 17.21 5.66 31.50
N ASN A 171 16.25 5.69 30.63
CA ASN A 171 14.86 5.96 30.92
C ASN A 171 14.01 4.69 30.86
N ASN A 172 12.86 4.72 31.48
CA ASN A 172 11.83 3.69 31.33
C ASN A 172 11.00 4.00 30.09
N ILE A 173 11.09 3.16 29.09
CA ILE A 173 10.40 3.31 27.81
C ILE A 173 9.17 2.40 27.81
N GLY A 174 7.98 2.98 27.77
CA GLY A 174 6.72 2.24 27.62
C GLY A 174 6.35 2.03 26.17
N ILE A 175 6.26 0.78 25.73
CA ILE A 175 5.87 0.43 24.35
C ILE A 175 4.40 -0.01 24.39
N ILE A 176 3.53 0.76 23.72
CA ILE A 176 2.09 0.46 23.65
C ILE A 176 1.79 -0.29 22.36
N VAL A 177 1.23 -1.50 22.50
CA VAL A 177 0.91 -2.41 21.39
C VAL A 177 -0.55 -2.86 21.53
N THR A 178 -1.32 -2.72 20.45
CA THR A 178 -2.71 -3.20 20.40
C THR A 178 -2.93 -4.30 19.38
N ASN A 179 -2.11 -4.37 18.35
CA ASN A 179 -2.19 -5.39 17.31
C ASN A 179 -0.81 -6.03 17.04
N LYS A 180 -0.65 -7.28 17.47
CA LYS A 180 0.57 -8.08 17.22
C LYS A 180 0.49 -8.94 15.95
N ASN A 181 -0.60 -8.88 15.21
CA ASN A 181 -0.85 -9.81 14.12
C ASN A 181 -0.48 -9.23 12.74
N LYS A 182 -0.08 -7.97 12.68
CA LYS A 182 0.39 -7.32 11.45
C LYS A 182 1.92 -7.40 11.37
N SER A 183 2.45 -7.91 10.26
CA SER A 183 3.90 -8.09 10.09
C SER A 183 4.68 -6.77 10.18
N ASN A 184 4.15 -5.69 9.60
CA ASN A 184 4.79 -4.36 9.66
C ASN A 184 4.98 -3.86 11.10
N LEU A 185 4.00 -4.08 11.99
CA LEU A 185 4.11 -3.68 13.40
C LEU A 185 5.11 -4.58 14.15
N GLN A 186 5.16 -5.87 13.82
CA GLN A 186 6.17 -6.79 14.38
C GLN A 186 7.59 -6.38 13.96
N ASP A 187 7.78 -5.98 12.69
CA ASP A 187 9.07 -5.56 12.16
C ASP A 187 9.53 -4.27 12.81
N MET A 188 8.66 -3.26 12.93
CA MET A 188 8.98 -2.01 13.65
C MET A 188 9.34 -2.28 15.11
N TYR A 189 8.57 -3.13 15.79
CA TYR A 189 8.85 -3.50 17.17
C TYR A 189 10.21 -4.20 17.31
N ARG A 190 10.53 -5.14 16.41
CA ARG A 190 11.83 -5.83 16.37
C ARG A 190 13.00 -4.85 16.12
N GLY A 191 12.86 -3.98 15.13
CA GLY A 191 13.85 -2.95 14.83
C GLY A 191 14.08 -2.01 16.02
N PHE A 192 13.00 -1.54 16.63
CA PHE A 192 13.05 -0.69 17.82
C PHE A 192 13.82 -1.34 18.98
N LEU A 193 13.47 -2.57 19.34
CA LEU A 193 14.15 -3.28 20.42
C LEU A 193 15.61 -3.58 20.09
N SER A 194 15.93 -3.88 18.82
CA SER A 194 17.31 -4.15 18.43
C SER A 194 18.20 -2.94 18.70
N GLU A 195 17.72 -1.73 18.42
CA GLU A 195 18.46 -0.48 18.63
C GLU A 195 18.47 -0.08 20.11
N MET A 196 17.35 -0.22 20.82
CA MET A 196 17.27 0.08 22.25
C MET A 196 18.22 -0.78 23.10
N ASN A 197 18.58 -1.99 22.64
CA ASN A 197 19.55 -2.86 23.32
C ASN A 197 20.96 -2.25 23.40
N TYR A 198 21.31 -1.28 22.54
CA TYR A 198 22.57 -0.54 22.62
C TYR A 198 22.54 0.61 23.62
N SER A 199 21.38 0.96 24.14
CA SER A 199 21.19 1.95 25.20
C SER A 199 21.13 1.28 26.58
N LYS A 200 21.01 2.09 27.64
CA LYS A 200 20.70 1.61 29.00
C LYS A 200 19.23 1.84 29.37
N ASN A 201 18.39 2.05 28.38
CA ASN A 201 16.95 2.21 28.57
C ASN A 201 16.33 0.87 29.02
N ASN A 202 15.30 0.98 29.83
CA ASN A 202 14.52 -0.16 30.29
C ASN A 202 13.17 -0.18 29.55
N CYS A 203 13.06 -1.06 28.54
CA CYS A 203 11.85 -1.17 27.74
C CYS A 203 10.81 -2.06 28.42
N LYS A 204 9.60 -1.56 28.54
CA LYS A 204 8.44 -2.25 29.11
C LYS A 204 7.27 -2.20 28.12
N GLU A 205 6.67 -3.34 27.89
CA GLU A 205 5.56 -3.46 26.94
C GLU A 205 4.22 -3.49 27.68
N LEU A 206 3.24 -2.75 27.16
CA LEU A 206 1.84 -2.85 27.55
C LEU A 206 1.00 -3.30 26.35
N ASN A 207 0.48 -4.52 26.44
CA ASN A 207 -0.55 -5.00 25.52
C ASN A 207 -1.91 -4.48 25.98
N VAL A 208 -2.57 -3.71 25.13
CA VAL A 208 -3.87 -3.13 25.46
C VAL A 208 -4.94 -3.67 24.53
N GLU A 209 -6.00 -4.24 25.08
CA GLU A 209 -7.20 -4.50 24.31
C GLU A 209 -7.99 -3.19 24.13
N ARG A 210 -8.39 -2.90 22.90
CA ARG A 210 -9.19 -1.70 22.55
C ARG A 210 -10.64 -1.84 23.08
N ASN A 211 -10.82 -1.87 24.38
CA ASN A 211 -12.14 -1.81 25.00
C ASN A 211 -12.52 -0.34 25.23
N ILE A 212 -13.64 0.09 24.64
CA ILE A 212 -14.18 1.43 24.79
C ILE A 212 -14.36 1.75 26.28
N GLY A 213 -13.62 2.76 26.78
CA GLY A 213 -13.75 3.31 28.13
C GLY A 213 -12.65 2.93 29.14
N THR A 214 -11.82 1.91 28.88
CA THR A 214 -10.76 1.51 29.83
C THR A 214 -9.34 1.87 29.37
N PHE A 215 -9.15 2.18 28.09
CA PHE A 215 -7.83 2.45 27.50
C PHE A 215 -7.05 3.53 28.27
N GLY A 216 -7.63 4.71 28.48
CA GLY A 216 -6.98 5.79 29.21
C GLY A 216 -6.62 5.44 30.67
N GLN A 217 -7.44 4.59 31.34
CA GLN A 217 -7.15 4.11 32.68
C GLN A 217 -5.96 3.15 32.69
N GLN A 218 -5.90 2.22 31.72
CA GLN A 218 -4.80 1.27 31.57
C GLN A 218 -3.47 2.00 31.31
N ILE A 219 -3.48 2.98 30.39
CA ILE A 219 -2.30 3.82 30.09
C ILE A 219 -1.84 4.58 31.34
N ASN A 220 -2.73 5.28 32.03
CA ASN A 220 -2.37 6.03 33.24
C ASN A 220 -1.85 5.14 34.37
N SER A 221 -2.40 3.94 34.53
CA SER A 221 -1.93 2.96 35.52
C SER A 221 -0.54 2.45 35.15
N PHE A 222 -0.31 2.13 33.88
CA PHE A 222 0.98 1.67 33.38
C PHE A 222 2.09 2.74 33.55
N ILE A 223 1.79 3.99 33.17
CA ILE A 223 2.74 5.09 33.35
C ILE A 223 3.19 5.22 34.81
N LYS A 224 2.22 5.15 35.74
CA LYS A 224 2.52 5.29 37.17
C LYS A 224 3.21 4.10 37.79
N SER A 225 2.77 2.86 37.44
CA SER A 225 3.30 1.64 38.04
C SER A 225 4.71 1.32 37.59
N GLU A 226 5.04 1.70 36.36
CA GLU A 226 6.32 1.41 35.73
C GLU A 226 7.27 2.62 35.65
N ASP A 227 6.84 3.76 36.20
CA ASP A 227 7.60 5.03 36.21
C ASP A 227 8.10 5.42 34.79
N ILE A 228 7.16 5.49 33.84
CA ILE A 228 7.46 5.66 32.41
C ILE A 228 7.85 7.10 32.10
N ASP A 229 9.03 7.28 31.53
CA ASP A 229 9.57 8.57 31.05
C ASP A 229 9.23 8.85 29.59
N VAL A 230 9.14 7.78 28.76
CA VAL A 230 8.89 7.87 27.32
C VAL A 230 7.84 6.86 26.93
N LEU A 231 6.85 7.28 26.14
CA LEU A 231 5.91 6.39 25.46
C LEU A 231 6.21 6.29 23.98
N VAL A 232 6.08 5.08 23.45
CA VAL A 232 6.18 4.83 22.00
C VAL A 232 5.07 3.89 21.52
N THR A 233 4.57 4.12 20.32
CA THR A 233 3.66 3.22 19.62
C THR A 233 3.91 3.27 18.11
N PHE A 234 3.69 2.15 17.42
CA PHE A 234 3.81 2.06 15.95
C PHE A 234 2.44 2.16 15.27
N GLU A 235 1.39 2.38 16.05
CA GLU A 235 0.00 2.45 15.61
C GLU A 235 -0.48 3.89 15.68
N ARG A 236 -0.82 4.46 14.53
CA ARG A 236 -1.25 5.84 14.37
C ARG A 236 -2.42 6.25 15.26
N ASP A 237 -3.48 5.42 15.29
CA ASP A 237 -4.67 5.73 16.08
C ASP A 237 -4.36 5.73 17.58
N ILE A 238 -3.45 4.83 18.00
CA ILE A 238 -2.96 4.78 19.38
C ILE A 238 -2.13 6.02 19.69
N LEU A 239 -1.30 6.47 18.76
CA LEU A 239 -0.52 7.70 18.92
C LEU A 239 -1.42 8.93 19.15
N GLU A 240 -2.52 9.05 18.40
CA GLU A 240 -3.49 10.13 18.62
C GLU A 240 -4.13 10.06 20.01
N GLU A 241 -4.54 8.84 20.43
CA GLU A 241 -5.15 8.65 21.75
C GLU A 241 -4.16 8.92 22.89
N LEU A 242 -2.91 8.47 22.77
CA LEU A 242 -1.84 8.76 23.74
C LEU A 242 -1.53 10.25 23.82
N ALA A 243 -1.47 10.95 22.68
CA ALA A 243 -1.27 12.40 22.64
C ALA A 243 -2.44 13.15 23.33
N GLN A 244 -3.67 12.72 23.12
CA GLN A 244 -4.84 13.27 23.80
C GLN A 244 -4.79 13.04 25.32
N ILE A 245 -4.39 11.83 25.77
CA ILE A 245 -4.20 11.50 27.19
C ILE A 245 -3.09 12.36 27.80
N LYS A 246 -1.92 12.44 27.12
CA LYS A 246 -0.79 13.27 27.57
C LYS A 246 -1.21 14.73 27.76
N LYS A 247 -1.86 15.32 26.75
CA LYS A 247 -2.33 16.71 26.79
C LYS A 247 -3.39 16.92 27.88
N GLY A 248 -4.40 16.04 27.94
CA GLY A 248 -5.51 16.16 28.88
C GLY A 248 -5.08 16.03 30.34
N ASN A 249 -4.15 15.14 30.64
CA ASN A 249 -3.63 14.87 31.98
C ASN A 249 -2.37 15.68 32.32
N LYS A 250 -1.85 16.50 31.40
CA LYS A 250 -0.62 17.28 31.54
C LYS A 250 0.57 16.40 31.97
N LEU A 251 0.74 15.25 31.29
CA LEU A 251 1.81 14.33 31.64
C LEU A 251 3.17 14.86 31.13
N GLU A 252 4.16 14.88 32.04
CA GLU A 252 5.52 15.28 31.73
C GLU A 252 6.35 14.05 31.29
N LEU A 253 6.02 13.50 30.15
CA LEU A 253 6.76 12.41 29.50
C LEU A 253 6.92 12.71 28.01
N GLU A 254 7.87 12.02 27.37
CA GLU A 254 8.01 12.13 25.93
C GLU A 254 7.14 11.13 25.18
N LEU A 255 6.70 11.48 23.97
CA LEU A 255 5.82 10.65 23.14
C LEU A 255 6.36 10.57 21.71
N TYR A 256 6.58 9.34 21.24
CA TYR A 256 7.06 9.02 19.90
C TYR A 256 6.17 8.00 19.22
N GLY A 257 6.21 7.95 17.90
CA GLY A 257 5.47 6.92 17.20
C GLY A 257 5.51 7.02 15.69
N MET A 258 4.56 6.34 15.04
CA MET A 258 4.40 6.37 13.60
C MET A 258 3.00 6.85 13.23
N GLY A 259 2.90 7.64 12.18
CA GLY A 259 1.65 8.05 11.57
C GLY A 259 1.62 9.53 11.18
N ARG A 260 0.64 9.85 10.34
CA ARG A 260 0.40 11.19 9.87
C ARG A 260 -1.11 11.46 9.82
N THR A 261 -1.59 12.34 10.67
CA THR A 261 -2.93 12.93 10.60
C THR A 261 -2.81 14.41 10.93
N ASN A 262 -3.82 15.19 10.63
CA ASN A 262 -3.82 16.62 11.03
C ASN A 262 -3.74 16.77 12.54
N LYS A 263 -4.29 15.84 13.32
CA LYS A 263 -4.17 15.85 14.78
C LYS A 263 -2.74 15.56 15.24
N ILE A 264 -2.09 14.53 14.68
CA ILE A 264 -0.69 14.21 14.98
C ILE A 264 0.20 15.41 14.65
N LEU A 265 0.00 16.05 13.48
CA LEU A 265 0.76 17.24 13.10
C LEU A 265 0.51 18.42 14.05
N SER A 266 -0.74 18.64 14.49
CA SER A 266 -1.04 19.65 15.51
C SER A 266 -0.37 19.34 16.84
N TYR A 267 -0.39 18.10 17.28
CA TYR A 267 0.29 17.68 18.51
C TYR A 267 1.82 17.77 18.42
N LEU A 268 2.38 17.55 17.24
CA LEU A 268 3.81 17.74 16.98
C LEU A 268 4.19 19.22 17.06
N GLU A 269 3.38 20.11 16.48
CA GLU A 269 3.56 21.56 16.53
C GLU A 269 3.43 22.13 17.96
N GLU A 270 2.55 21.53 18.76
CA GLU A 270 2.33 21.87 20.16
C GLU A 270 3.35 21.21 21.14
N ASP A 271 4.34 20.48 20.67
CA ASP A 271 5.31 19.69 21.48
C ASP A 271 4.63 18.62 22.38
N ILE A 272 3.42 18.19 22.07
CA ILE A 272 2.76 17.07 22.74
C ILE A 272 3.36 15.75 22.27
N ILE A 273 3.60 15.60 20.96
CA ILE A 273 4.37 14.54 20.36
C ILE A 273 5.77 15.07 20.07
N ASN A 274 6.81 14.36 20.45
CA ASN A 274 8.20 14.76 20.29
C ASN A 274 8.71 14.52 18.87
N SER A 275 8.41 13.32 18.31
CA SER A 275 8.78 12.99 16.94
C SER A 275 7.92 11.87 16.40
N VAL A 276 7.73 11.82 15.08
CA VAL A 276 6.97 10.78 14.40
C VAL A 276 7.71 10.28 13.17
N ALA A 277 7.62 8.98 12.90
CA ALA A 277 7.93 8.41 11.61
C ALA A 277 6.73 8.59 10.67
N VAL A 278 6.97 9.10 9.46
CA VAL A 278 5.93 9.29 8.44
C VAL A 278 6.39 8.66 7.13
N GLN A 279 5.59 7.77 6.60
CA GLN A 279 5.83 7.13 5.30
C GLN A 279 5.15 7.90 4.16
N ASN A 280 5.62 7.69 2.93
CA ASN A 280 5.02 8.29 1.74
C ASN A 280 3.75 7.54 1.32
N GLU A 281 2.63 7.86 1.95
CA GLU A 281 1.34 7.18 1.76
C GLU A 281 0.73 7.38 0.37
N PHE A 282 1.02 8.51 -0.30
CA PHE A 282 0.61 8.70 -1.69
C PHE A 282 1.24 7.62 -2.58
N ASN A 283 2.52 7.36 -2.38
CA ASN A 283 3.24 6.34 -3.14
C ASN A 283 2.75 4.92 -2.82
N LEU A 284 2.29 4.63 -1.59
CA LEU A 284 1.63 3.36 -1.29
C LEU A 284 0.47 3.09 -2.25
N GLY A 285 -0.44 4.04 -2.37
CA GLY A 285 -1.61 3.92 -3.24
C GLY A 285 -1.24 3.89 -4.72
N TYR A 286 -0.40 4.82 -5.17
CA TYR A 286 -0.01 4.94 -6.58
C TYR A 286 0.73 3.70 -7.09
N LEU A 287 1.76 3.26 -6.36
CA LEU A 287 2.56 2.10 -6.75
C LEU A 287 1.77 0.79 -6.60
N GLY A 288 0.84 0.71 -5.64
CA GLY A 288 -0.06 -0.43 -5.49
C GLY A 288 -0.86 -0.69 -6.76
N VAL A 289 -1.57 0.31 -7.26
CA VAL A 289 -2.31 0.22 -8.53
C VAL A 289 -1.37 -0.08 -9.70
N LYS A 290 -0.21 0.61 -9.75
CA LYS A 290 0.76 0.39 -10.81
C LYS A 290 1.23 -1.06 -10.89
N ILE A 291 1.60 -1.66 -9.75
CA ILE A 291 2.06 -3.05 -9.71
C ILE A 291 0.93 -4.02 -10.06
N ALA A 292 -0.30 -3.76 -9.61
CA ALA A 292 -1.46 -4.57 -9.98
C ALA A 292 -1.68 -4.58 -11.51
N VAL A 293 -1.64 -3.41 -12.14
CA VAL A 293 -1.76 -3.28 -13.59
C VAL A 293 -0.60 -3.95 -14.32
N ASP A 294 0.63 -3.80 -13.84
CA ASP A 294 1.80 -4.47 -14.42
C ASP A 294 1.67 -6.00 -14.34
N LYS A 295 1.16 -6.56 -13.22
CA LYS A 295 0.86 -8.01 -13.11
C LYS A 295 -0.23 -8.44 -14.08
N LEU A 296 -1.31 -7.69 -14.23
CA LEU A 296 -2.38 -8.00 -15.18
C LEU A 296 -1.90 -8.00 -16.63
N ASN A 297 -0.87 -7.21 -16.92
CA ASN A 297 -0.21 -7.17 -18.22
C ASN A 297 0.96 -8.19 -18.34
N ASN A 298 1.06 -9.18 -17.45
CA ASN A 298 2.08 -10.22 -17.44
C ASN A 298 3.53 -9.67 -17.36
N LYS A 299 3.73 -8.50 -16.75
CA LYS A 299 5.06 -8.01 -16.47
C LYS A 299 5.57 -8.64 -15.19
N ASP A 300 6.86 -8.92 -15.13
CA ASP A 300 7.52 -9.33 -13.89
C ASP A 300 7.52 -8.15 -12.90
N THR A 301 6.92 -8.37 -11.72
CA THR A 301 6.73 -7.33 -10.70
C THR A 301 7.21 -7.84 -9.36
N SER A 302 8.25 -7.20 -8.86
CA SER A 302 8.65 -7.27 -7.45
C SER A 302 7.90 -6.21 -6.63
N GLY A 303 7.88 -6.38 -5.31
CA GLY A 303 7.45 -5.34 -4.37
C GLY A 303 8.29 -4.07 -4.50
N LYS A 304 7.87 -3.00 -3.85
CA LYS A 304 8.58 -1.71 -3.82
C LYS A 304 8.68 -1.20 -2.39
N THR A 305 9.88 -0.81 -2.00
CA THR A 305 10.09 -0.05 -0.77
C THR A 305 9.83 1.42 -1.05
N ILE A 306 9.06 2.06 -0.17
CA ILE A 306 8.82 3.50 -0.19
C ILE A 306 9.61 4.19 0.91
N ASP A 307 9.86 5.49 0.71
CA ASP A 307 10.59 6.31 1.68
C ASP A 307 9.74 6.62 2.92
N PHE A 308 10.42 6.84 4.04
CA PHE A 308 9.86 7.41 5.25
C PHE A 308 10.80 8.52 5.79
N SER A 309 10.31 9.31 6.73
CA SER A 309 11.10 10.35 7.41
C SER A 309 10.75 10.40 8.88
N ILE A 310 11.76 10.67 9.73
CA ILE A 310 11.54 11.04 11.13
C ILE A 310 11.33 12.55 11.20
N ILE A 311 10.15 12.93 11.66
CA ILE A 311 9.68 14.30 11.65
C ILE A 311 9.41 14.76 13.09
N ASN A 312 9.96 15.92 13.43
CA ASN A 312 9.72 16.63 14.67
C ASN A 312 9.40 18.11 14.38
N LYS A 313 9.07 18.88 15.38
CA LYS A 313 8.72 20.30 15.24
C LYS A 313 9.77 21.13 14.51
N SER A 314 11.05 20.83 14.68
CA SER A 314 12.13 21.62 14.10
C SER A 314 12.32 21.40 12.60
N ASN A 315 11.96 20.19 12.09
CA ASN A 315 12.17 19.81 10.70
C ASN A 315 10.88 19.65 9.89
N MET A 316 9.68 19.73 10.50
CA MET A 316 8.42 19.48 9.81
C MET A 316 8.15 20.42 8.62
N TYR A 317 8.77 21.60 8.62
CA TYR A 317 8.63 22.60 7.55
C TYR A 317 9.78 22.54 6.52
N TRP A 318 10.69 21.59 6.59
CA TRP A 318 11.71 21.40 5.56
C TRP A 318 11.07 20.87 4.27
N ASN A 319 11.60 21.32 3.13
CA ASN A 319 10.99 21.05 1.81
C ASN A 319 10.69 19.57 1.55
N ASP A 320 11.56 18.66 1.96
CA ASP A 320 11.36 17.23 1.71
C ASP A 320 10.31 16.63 2.64
N ASN A 321 10.28 17.05 3.90
CA ASN A 321 9.25 16.65 4.85
C ASN A 321 7.87 17.21 4.47
N GLN A 322 7.81 18.45 3.97
CA GLN A 322 6.56 19.03 3.47
C GLN A 322 5.94 18.23 2.33
N LYS A 323 6.75 17.66 1.43
CA LYS A 323 6.25 16.80 0.33
C LYS A 323 5.56 15.54 0.85
N ILE A 324 6.06 14.97 1.95
CA ILE A 324 5.48 13.79 2.58
C ILE A 324 4.26 14.16 3.44
N LEU A 325 4.38 15.26 4.20
CA LEU A 325 3.31 15.72 5.09
C LEU A 325 2.12 16.32 4.32
N PHE A 326 2.39 17.02 3.22
CA PHE A 326 1.39 17.80 2.49
C PHE A 326 1.50 17.55 0.97
N PRO A 327 1.27 16.33 0.48
CA PRO A 327 1.52 15.97 -0.92
C PRO A 327 0.68 16.76 -1.94
N PHE A 328 -0.33 17.52 -1.49
CA PHE A 328 -1.27 18.28 -2.34
C PHE A 328 -1.08 19.79 -2.30
N ILE A 329 -0.15 20.30 -1.52
CA ILE A 329 0.18 21.74 -1.52
C ILE A 329 1.24 21.97 -2.60
N LYS A 330 0.81 22.63 -3.69
CA LYS A 330 1.69 23.05 -4.79
C LYS A 330 2.24 24.44 -4.52
#